data_ee1ac9a377a05a356fcc448d2711536a
#
_entry.id   ee1ac9a377a05a356fcc448d2711536a
#
_cell.length_a   1.000
_cell.length_b   1.000
_cell.length_c   1.000
_cell.angle_alpha   90.00
_cell.angle_beta   90.00
_cell.angle_gamma   90.00
#
_symmetry.space_group_name_H-M   'P 1'
#
loop_
_entity.id
_entity.type
_entity.pdbx_description
1 polymer ?
#
loop_
_entity_poly.entity_id
_entity_poly.type
_entity_poly.pdbx_seq_one_letter_code
_entity_poly.pdbx_strand_id
1 'polypeptide(L)'
;MRSFAFSFAAPLCGAVLLFAHAAPAHPGEVVETTFRATDAEIANPERGMYVWAADNLAAWTQTQADAQFAAGYRLVYAPVRLDEHVDAQLPASLLDDLSEGFAKARRAGLKVIPRFIYNYPGGETGYQAAQDAPLERVLGHIAQLKPVLAANADVIAYLQAGFVGAWGEWHTSSNKLTQPAARMRIRDALLDALPADRFLQLRYPPYLMAWAPQAPRWRDGSTAARIGVHNDCFLASNTDVGTYSEDAATRRRERDYVAALSAVAPFGGETCNPADAVDPTPRGDCADILREGRQFGLTYLNDTYYRKLFHTRWQAQGCLAEVRRSMGYRFELSTLRHSSTVAAGESGKLVLTLRNSGWARAFNPRGVHVLLRHGATGAVVRIALASIDPRTWLPGSASRVSTEFAVPRGTPAGAYEVLLALPDGAASLAGDARYSVRPANADDAAGSQGWDERHGAFRTGTALKIL
;
A
#
# COMPACT_ATOMS: atom_id res chain seq x y z
N MET A 1 -104.48 -10.17 32.40
CA MET A 1 -103.94 -11.25 31.57
C MET A 1 -102.53 -10.95 31.21
N ARG A 2 -101.62 -11.76 31.70
CA ARG A 2 -100.16 -11.46 31.67
C ARG A 2 -99.55 -12.12 30.45
N SER A 3 -98.88 -11.31 29.58
CA SER A 3 -98.04 -11.80 28.48
C SER A 3 -96.58 -11.94 28.94
N PHE A 4 -96.02 -13.14 28.78
CA PHE A 4 -94.55 -13.38 28.99
C PHE A 4 -93.87 -13.18 27.68
N ALA A 5 -92.81 -12.37 27.64
CA ALA A 5 -91.92 -12.23 26.55
C ALA A 5 -90.59 -13.05 26.86
N PHE A 6 -90.24 -13.99 25.98
CA PHE A 6 -88.93 -14.67 26.05
C PHE A 6 -87.86 -13.88 25.31
N SER A 7 -86.81 -13.55 26.03
CA SER A 7 -85.60 -12.97 25.42
C SER A 7 -84.60 -14.14 25.10
N PHE A 8 -84.20 -14.22 23.84
CA PHE A 8 -83.14 -15.10 23.41
C PHE A 8 -81.81 -14.31 23.54
N ALA A 9 -80.90 -14.77 24.37
CA ALA A 9 -79.51 -14.28 24.42
C ALA A 9 -78.63 -15.14 23.47
N ALA A 10 -78.02 -14.50 22.50
CA ALA A 10 -76.99 -15.12 21.61
C ALA A 10 -75.61 -15.04 22.28
N PRO A 11 -74.79 -16.08 22.24
CA PRO A 11 -73.43 -16.02 22.76
C PRO A 11 -72.48 -15.31 21.79
N LEU A 12 -71.81 -14.24 22.23
CA LEU A 12 -70.64 -13.63 21.54
C LEU A 12 -69.45 -14.61 21.64
N CYS A 13 -69.08 -15.20 20.54
CA CYS A 13 -67.77 -15.85 20.38
C CYS A 13 -66.66 -14.76 20.23
N GLY A 14 -65.97 -14.43 21.34
CA GLY A 14 -64.77 -13.60 21.30
C GLY A 14 -63.63 -14.39 20.70
N ALA A 15 -63.13 -14.01 19.50
CA ALA A 15 -61.91 -14.50 18.92
C ALA A 15 -60.69 -13.87 19.68
N VAL A 16 -60.03 -14.66 20.50
CA VAL A 16 -58.76 -14.27 21.11
C VAL A 16 -57.66 -14.32 20.06
N LEU A 17 -57.27 -13.21 19.52
CA LEU A 17 -56.08 -13.03 18.71
C LEU A 17 -54.84 -13.23 19.63
N LEU A 18 -54.25 -14.42 19.56
CA LEU A 18 -52.93 -14.70 20.12
C LEU A 18 -51.89 -13.96 19.28
N PHE A 19 -51.49 -12.77 19.74
CA PHE A 19 -50.26 -12.14 19.28
C PHE A 19 -49.10 -13.00 19.77
N ALA A 20 -48.53 -13.79 18.85
CA ALA A 20 -47.24 -14.41 19.05
C ALA A 20 -46.22 -13.28 19.27
N HIS A 21 -45.87 -12.97 20.51
CA HIS A 21 -44.70 -12.17 20.82
C HIS A 21 -43.49 -12.95 20.35
N ALA A 22 -42.85 -12.49 19.27
CA ALA A 22 -41.50 -12.94 18.91
C ALA A 22 -40.63 -12.67 20.15
N ALA A 23 -40.11 -13.73 20.73
CA ALA A 23 -39.14 -13.64 21.83
C ALA A 23 -37.99 -12.73 21.37
N PRO A 24 -37.51 -11.79 22.23
CA PRO A 24 -36.33 -11.01 21.89
C PRO A 24 -35.20 -11.99 21.60
N ALA A 25 -34.57 -11.84 20.43
CA ALA A 25 -33.38 -12.59 20.08
C ALA A 25 -32.38 -12.40 21.22
N HIS A 26 -31.97 -13.49 21.86
CA HIS A 26 -30.89 -13.47 22.84
C HIS A 26 -29.68 -12.79 22.18
N PRO A 27 -28.94 -11.91 22.87
CA PRO A 27 -27.69 -11.40 22.33
C PRO A 27 -26.83 -12.62 22.01
N GLY A 28 -26.60 -12.87 20.70
CA GLY A 28 -25.98 -14.08 20.22
C GLY A 28 -24.63 -14.32 20.92
N GLU A 29 -24.39 -15.54 21.29
CA GLU A 29 -23.12 -15.99 21.84
C GLU A 29 -21.98 -15.47 20.95
N VAL A 30 -20.92 -14.93 21.58
CA VAL A 30 -19.77 -14.33 20.89
C VAL A 30 -18.64 -15.34 20.90
N VAL A 31 -18.08 -15.63 19.74
CA VAL A 31 -16.83 -16.39 19.59
C VAL A 31 -15.68 -15.42 19.67
N GLU A 32 -14.64 -15.74 20.43
CA GLU A 32 -13.39 -14.98 20.53
C GLU A 32 -12.20 -15.89 20.27
N THR A 33 -11.24 -15.38 19.50
CA THR A 33 -9.96 -16.04 19.26
C THR A 33 -8.81 -15.04 19.39
N THR A 34 -7.64 -15.55 19.76
CA THR A 34 -6.39 -14.79 19.84
C THR A 34 -5.40 -15.31 18.81
N PHE A 35 -4.50 -14.44 18.40
CA PHE A 35 -3.49 -14.75 17.40
C PHE A 35 -2.10 -14.50 17.93
N ARG A 36 -1.15 -15.32 17.54
CA ARG A 36 0.26 -15.14 17.86
C ARG A 36 0.96 -14.44 16.70
N ALA A 37 1.66 -13.33 16.97
CA ALA A 37 2.52 -12.69 16.00
C ALA A 37 3.71 -13.58 15.60
N THR A 38 4.30 -13.34 14.44
CA THR A 38 5.51 -14.00 13.95
C THR A 38 6.59 -13.00 13.59
N ASP A 39 7.85 -13.34 13.78
CA ASP A 39 9.00 -12.57 13.30
C ASP A 39 9.43 -12.93 11.88
N ALA A 40 8.73 -13.82 11.21
CA ALA A 40 9.00 -14.17 9.83
C ALA A 40 8.90 -12.94 8.90
N GLU A 41 9.77 -12.87 7.93
CA GLU A 41 9.62 -11.92 6.82
C GLU A 41 8.41 -12.34 5.97
N ILE A 42 7.50 -11.40 5.74
CA ILE A 42 6.30 -11.64 4.93
C ILE A 42 6.32 -10.64 3.79
N ALA A 43 6.41 -11.18 2.58
CA ALA A 43 6.39 -10.41 1.36
C ALA A 43 4.95 -9.94 1.07
N ASN A 44 4.68 -8.67 1.33
CA ASN A 44 3.39 -8.01 1.09
C ASN A 44 3.52 -6.94 0.00
N PRO A 45 2.44 -6.62 -0.74
CA PRO A 45 2.45 -5.59 -1.78
C PRO A 45 2.87 -4.21 -1.27
N GLU A 46 3.49 -3.40 -2.13
CA GLU A 46 3.74 -1.96 -1.95
C GLU A 46 4.68 -1.60 -0.79
N ARG A 47 5.49 -2.54 -0.30
CA ARG A 47 6.43 -2.36 0.82
C ARG A 47 7.65 -3.27 0.69
N GLY A 48 8.68 -2.95 1.47
CA GLY A 48 9.84 -3.82 1.66
C GLY A 48 10.95 -3.59 0.64
N MET A 49 11.82 -4.56 0.48
CA MET A 49 12.89 -4.48 -0.52
C MET A 49 12.30 -4.56 -1.94
N TYR A 50 12.89 -3.79 -2.86
CA TYR A 50 12.60 -3.89 -4.29
C TYR A 50 13.87 -4.20 -5.08
N VAL A 51 13.67 -4.68 -6.30
CA VAL A 51 14.70 -4.81 -7.33
C VAL A 51 14.28 -4.06 -8.59
N TRP A 52 15.22 -3.85 -9.50
CA TRP A 52 14.90 -3.30 -10.80
C TRP A 52 14.13 -4.31 -11.63
N ALA A 53 13.08 -3.86 -12.30
CA ALA A 53 12.33 -4.66 -13.25
C ALA A 53 13.25 -5.10 -14.41
N ALA A 54 13.84 -4.11 -15.08
CA ALA A 54 14.88 -4.21 -16.10
C ALA A 54 15.49 -2.82 -16.27
N ASP A 55 16.43 -2.64 -17.21
CA ASP A 55 16.98 -1.33 -17.57
C ASP A 55 15.95 -0.40 -18.22
N ASN A 56 14.85 -0.94 -18.72
CA ASN A 56 13.70 -0.22 -19.24
C ASN A 56 12.44 -1.09 -19.08
N LEU A 57 11.34 -0.50 -18.56
CA LEU A 57 10.06 -1.19 -18.39
C LEU A 57 9.54 -1.81 -19.70
N ALA A 58 9.72 -1.12 -20.83
CA ALA A 58 9.31 -1.61 -22.15
C ALA A 58 10.03 -2.92 -22.56
N ALA A 59 11.29 -3.09 -22.11
CA ALA A 59 12.09 -4.27 -22.40
C ALA A 59 11.94 -5.42 -21.38
N TRP A 60 11.22 -5.18 -20.27
CA TRP A 60 11.03 -6.18 -19.22
C TRP A 60 10.24 -7.39 -19.72
N THR A 61 10.72 -8.58 -19.44
CA THR A 61 10.09 -9.83 -19.88
C THR A 61 9.20 -10.46 -18.80
N GLN A 62 8.21 -11.26 -19.20
CA GLN A 62 7.38 -12.01 -18.24
C GLN A 62 8.22 -12.96 -17.39
N THR A 63 9.19 -13.64 -17.99
CA THR A 63 10.11 -14.55 -17.27
C THR A 63 10.87 -13.84 -16.16
N GLN A 64 11.35 -12.61 -16.40
CA GLN A 64 12.01 -11.80 -15.37
C GLN A 64 11.03 -11.43 -14.25
N ALA A 65 9.81 -11.02 -14.60
CA ALA A 65 8.79 -10.66 -13.63
C ALA A 65 8.42 -11.86 -12.73
N ASP A 66 8.20 -13.03 -13.32
CA ASP A 66 7.86 -14.25 -12.59
C ASP A 66 9.01 -14.69 -11.68
N ALA A 67 10.26 -14.59 -12.15
CA ALA A 67 11.44 -14.90 -11.34
C ALA A 67 11.59 -13.94 -10.14
N GLN A 68 11.32 -12.65 -10.32
CA GLN A 68 11.37 -11.66 -9.24
C GLN A 68 10.28 -11.93 -8.20
N PHE A 69 9.06 -12.26 -8.62
CA PHE A 69 8.01 -12.68 -7.71
C PHE A 69 8.38 -13.95 -6.93
N ALA A 70 8.91 -14.96 -7.62
CA ALA A 70 9.36 -16.23 -7.02
C ALA A 70 10.51 -16.02 -6.02
N ALA A 71 11.38 -15.02 -6.26
CA ALA A 71 12.43 -14.61 -5.34
C ALA A 71 11.93 -13.87 -4.09
N GLY A 72 10.60 -13.65 -3.96
CA GLY A 72 9.97 -13.03 -2.80
C GLY A 72 9.69 -11.54 -2.94
N TYR A 73 10.06 -10.90 -4.03
CA TYR A 73 9.74 -9.50 -4.24
C TYR A 73 8.25 -9.30 -4.55
N ARG A 74 7.70 -8.20 -4.10
CA ARG A 74 6.32 -7.74 -4.39
C ARG A 74 6.32 -6.33 -4.99
N LEU A 75 7.49 -5.73 -5.09
CA LEU A 75 7.71 -4.38 -5.55
C LEU A 75 8.93 -4.35 -6.46
N VAL A 76 8.82 -3.68 -7.61
CA VAL A 76 9.92 -3.47 -8.56
C VAL A 76 10.02 -1.99 -8.92
N TYR A 77 11.25 -1.50 -9.08
CA TYR A 77 11.52 -0.21 -9.68
C TYR A 77 11.63 -0.37 -11.19
N ALA A 78 10.99 0.49 -11.94
CA ALA A 78 10.93 0.41 -13.39
C ALA A 78 11.31 1.75 -14.04
N PRO A 79 12.57 1.93 -14.44
CA PRO A 79 12.95 3.06 -15.27
C PRO A 79 12.24 2.97 -16.62
N VAL A 80 11.82 4.12 -17.14
CA VAL A 80 11.26 4.26 -18.47
C VAL A 80 12.15 5.23 -19.25
N ARG A 81 12.91 4.71 -20.19
CA ARG A 81 13.89 5.47 -20.97
C ARG A 81 13.19 6.25 -22.07
N LEU A 82 13.38 7.56 -22.07
CA LEU A 82 12.85 8.50 -23.05
C LEU A 82 13.96 9.27 -23.79
N ASP A 83 15.20 8.78 -23.71
CA ASP A 83 16.40 9.42 -24.23
C ASP A 83 16.27 9.77 -25.73
N GLU A 84 15.65 8.88 -26.51
CA GLU A 84 15.46 9.05 -27.97
C GLU A 84 14.32 10.00 -28.31
N HIS A 85 13.62 10.55 -27.32
CA HIS A 85 12.40 11.34 -27.53
C HIS A 85 12.50 12.78 -26.98
N VAL A 86 13.71 13.25 -26.68
CA VAL A 86 13.90 14.62 -26.15
C VAL A 86 13.33 15.71 -27.09
N ASP A 87 13.38 15.47 -28.39
CA ASP A 87 12.92 16.39 -29.44
C ASP A 87 11.66 15.92 -30.20
N ALA A 88 11.11 14.76 -29.84
CA ALA A 88 9.97 14.15 -30.51
C ALA A 88 8.84 13.78 -29.55
N GLN A 89 7.62 13.57 -30.06
CA GLN A 89 6.53 12.95 -29.33
C GLN A 89 6.84 11.48 -29.04
N LEU A 90 6.27 10.93 -27.98
CA LEU A 90 6.34 9.49 -27.72
C LEU A 90 5.57 8.74 -28.82
N PRO A 91 6.17 7.75 -29.47
CA PRO A 91 5.46 6.94 -30.46
C PRO A 91 4.42 6.04 -29.77
N ALA A 92 3.34 5.74 -30.49
CA ALA A 92 2.28 4.87 -29.98
C ALA A 92 2.81 3.49 -29.57
N SER A 93 3.80 2.93 -30.30
CA SER A 93 4.43 1.67 -29.95
C SER A 93 5.08 1.69 -28.56
N LEU A 94 5.73 2.78 -28.15
CA LEU A 94 6.28 2.90 -26.80
C LEU A 94 5.17 2.92 -25.74
N LEU A 95 4.06 3.61 -25.99
CA LEU A 95 2.92 3.64 -25.06
C LEU A 95 2.27 2.25 -24.90
N ASP A 96 2.21 1.49 -26.01
CA ASP A 96 1.73 0.11 -26.02
C ASP A 96 2.72 -0.82 -25.26
N ASP A 97 4.02 -0.70 -25.50
CA ASP A 97 5.06 -1.46 -24.80
C ASP A 97 5.07 -1.19 -23.30
N LEU A 98 4.84 0.06 -22.88
CA LEU A 98 4.70 0.42 -21.46
C LEU A 98 3.45 -0.22 -20.84
N SER A 99 2.33 -0.19 -21.57
CA SER A 99 1.09 -0.84 -21.12
C SER A 99 1.29 -2.35 -20.96
N GLU A 100 2.02 -3.00 -21.87
CA GLU A 100 2.38 -4.41 -21.76
C GLU A 100 3.37 -4.65 -20.60
N GLY A 101 4.31 -3.75 -20.33
CA GLY A 101 5.18 -3.82 -19.16
C GLY A 101 4.37 -3.86 -17.84
N PHE A 102 3.38 -3.01 -17.70
CA PHE A 102 2.46 -3.03 -16.56
C PHE A 102 1.58 -4.29 -16.54
N ALA A 103 1.17 -4.80 -17.69
CA ALA A 103 0.42 -6.05 -17.78
C ALA A 103 1.26 -7.25 -17.32
N LYS A 104 2.58 -7.27 -17.60
CA LYS A 104 3.52 -8.28 -17.09
C LYS A 104 3.60 -8.24 -15.56
N ALA A 105 3.68 -7.05 -14.97
CA ALA A 105 3.62 -6.89 -13.51
C ALA A 105 2.32 -7.50 -12.93
N ARG A 106 1.19 -7.20 -13.56
CA ARG A 106 -0.13 -7.70 -13.14
C ARG A 106 -0.20 -9.23 -13.18
N ARG A 107 0.28 -9.83 -14.27
CA ARG A 107 0.34 -11.30 -14.40
C ARG A 107 1.29 -11.94 -13.38
N ALA A 108 2.39 -11.29 -13.05
CA ALA A 108 3.37 -11.81 -12.08
C ALA A 108 2.97 -11.63 -10.62
N GLY A 109 2.05 -10.71 -10.28
CA GLY A 109 1.69 -10.39 -8.89
C GLY A 109 2.56 -9.29 -8.27
N LEU A 110 3.17 -8.42 -9.10
CA LEU A 110 4.09 -7.37 -8.69
C LEU A 110 3.42 -5.99 -8.76
N LYS A 111 3.85 -5.09 -7.88
CA LYS A 111 3.60 -3.65 -7.98
C LYS A 111 4.85 -2.94 -8.49
N VAL A 112 4.65 -1.80 -9.17
CA VAL A 112 5.70 -1.09 -9.90
C VAL A 112 5.88 0.31 -9.34
N ILE A 113 7.13 0.77 -9.26
CA ILE A 113 7.52 2.16 -9.04
C ILE A 113 8.13 2.66 -10.36
N PRO A 114 7.36 3.27 -11.26
CA PRO A 114 7.90 3.81 -12.51
C PRO A 114 8.60 5.14 -12.28
N ARG A 115 9.65 5.40 -13.08
CA ARG A 115 10.33 6.69 -13.21
C ARG A 115 10.66 6.93 -14.69
N PHE A 116 10.18 8.01 -15.24
CA PHE A 116 10.45 8.41 -16.63
C PHE A 116 11.73 9.24 -16.71
N ILE A 117 12.66 8.88 -17.61
CA ILE A 117 14.03 9.41 -17.58
C ILE A 117 14.48 9.74 -19.01
N TYR A 118 14.90 10.99 -19.27
CA TYR A 118 15.49 11.37 -20.55
C TYR A 118 16.97 11.06 -20.67
N ASN A 119 17.65 10.82 -19.57
CA ASN A 119 19.05 10.50 -19.58
C ASN A 119 19.38 9.57 -18.42
N TYR A 120 20.33 8.69 -18.68
CA TYR A 120 20.83 7.77 -17.67
C TYR A 120 22.37 7.75 -17.78
N PRO A 121 23.08 8.70 -17.13
CA PRO A 121 24.53 8.74 -17.15
C PRO A 121 25.13 7.42 -16.70
N GLY A 122 26.07 6.89 -17.46
CA GLY A 122 26.77 5.66 -17.15
C GLY A 122 27.80 5.88 -16.04
N GLY A 123 27.38 5.76 -14.80
CA GLY A 123 28.21 5.97 -13.61
C GLY A 123 27.96 7.29 -12.89
N GLU A 124 28.73 7.50 -11.81
CA GLU A 124 28.55 8.64 -10.88
C GLU A 124 29.25 9.92 -11.36
N THR A 125 29.97 9.85 -12.46
CA THR A 125 30.70 10.98 -13.07
C THR A 125 30.11 11.28 -14.46
N GLY A 126 30.20 12.55 -14.89
CA GLY A 126 29.73 12.98 -16.21
C GLY A 126 28.23 13.29 -16.31
N TYR A 127 27.47 13.19 -15.21
CA TYR A 127 26.05 13.50 -15.17
C TYR A 127 25.74 14.99 -15.45
N GLN A 128 26.73 15.88 -15.29
CA GLN A 128 26.61 17.29 -15.60
C GLN A 128 26.34 17.58 -17.09
N ALA A 129 26.74 16.65 -17.96
CA ALA A 129 26.49 16.74 -19.41
C ALA A 129 25.14 16.12 -19.83
N ALA A 130 24.41 15.54 -18.90
CA ALA A 130 23.15 14.87 -19.19
C ALA A 130 22.08 15.86 -19.68
N GLN A 131 21.37 15.49 -20.75
CA GLN A 131 20.35 16.32 -21.38
C GLN A 131 18.96 15.85 -20.97
N ASP A 132 18.12 16.78 -20.49
CA ASP A 132 16.68 16.61 -20.38
C ASP A 132 15.94 17.32 -21.53
N ALA A 133 14.63 17.07 -21.68
CA ALA A 133 13.82 17.68 -22.72
C ALA A 133 13.37 19.11 -22.33
N PRO A 134 13.04 19.99 -23.30
CA PRO A 134 12.43 21.28 -23.00
C PRO A 134 11.10 21.14 -22.27
N LEU A 135 10.73 22.15 -21.45
CA LEU A 135 9.54 22.10 -20.59
C LEU A 135 8.25 21.69 -21.33
N GLU A 136 7.97 22.28 -22.49
CA GLU A 136 6.75 21.97 -23.24
C GLU A 136 6.75 20.53 -23.77
N ARG A 137 7.92 19.98 -24.07
CA ARG A 137 8.07 18.56 -24.44
C ARG A 137 7.77 17.65 -23.23
N VAL A 138 8.32 17.96 -22.06
CA VAL A 138 8.04 17.22 -20.81
C VAL A 138 6.54 17.20 -20.54
N LEU A 139 5.87 18.35 -20.62
CA LEU A 139 4.42 18.45 -20.40
C LEU A 139 3.62 17.66 -21.45
N GLY A 140 4.06 17.71 -22.71
CA GLY A 140 3.46 16.91 -23.79
C GLY A 140 3.58 15.41 -23.56
N HIS A 141 4.75 14.93 -23.12
CA HIS A 141 4.96 13.52 -22.79
C HIS A 141 4.13 13.08 -21.58
N ILE A 142 4.04 13.90 -20.53
CA ILE A 142 3.17 13.61 -19.38
C ILE A 142 1.70 13.48 -19.83
N ALA A 143 1.25 14.35 -20.72
CA ALA A 143 -0.10 14.28 -21.28
C ALA A 143 -0.33 13.00 -22.11
N GLN A 144 0.66 12.56 -22.90
CA GLN A 144 0.60 11.28 -23.64
C GLN A 144 0.59 10.05 -22.69
N LEU A 145 1.32 10.14 -21.58
CA LEU A 145 1.40 9.06 -20.58
C LEU A 145 0.18 8.98 -19.66
N LYS A 146 -0.59 10.06 -19.53
CA LYS A 146 -1.77 10.11 -18.64
C LYS A 146 -2.74 8.93 -18.84
N PRO A 147 -3.19 8.56 -20.04
CA PRO A 147 -4.07 7.42 -20.23
C PRO A 147 -3.40 6.09 -19.86
N VAL A 148 -2.10 5.92 -20.10
CA VAL A 148 -1.35 4.72 -19.72
C VAL A 148 -1.27 4.59 -18.21
N LEU A 149 -0.94 5.68 -17.50
CA LEU A 149 -0.87 5.70 -16.03
C LEU A 149 -2.24 5.43 -15.40
N ALA A 150 -3.30 6.02 -15.94
CA ALA A 150 -4.67 5.82 -15.46
C ALA A 150 -5.14 4.37 -15.64
N ALA A 151 -4.88 3.77 -16.81
CA ALA A 151 -5.27 2.40 -17.11
C ALA A 151 -4.50 1.33 -16.29
N ASN A 152 -3.32 1.66 -15.80
CA ASN A 152 -2.44 0.75 -15.06
C ASN A 152 -2.21 1.17 -13.60
N ALA A 153 -3.03 2.09 -13.08
CA ALA A 153 -2.92 2.58 -11.71
C ALA A 153 -3.02 1.46 -10.66
N ASP A 154 -3.70 0.37 -10.97
CA ASP A 154 -3.84 -0.80 -10.10
C ASP A 154 -2.49 -1.44 -9.73
N VAL A 155 -1.54 -1.50 -10.66
CA VAL A 155 -0.20 -2.06 -10.40
C VAL A 155 0.86 -1.00 -10.09
N ILE A 156 0.56 0.29 -10.19
CA ILE A 156 1.46 1.36 -9.78
C ILE A 156 1.37 1.54 -8.27
N ALA A 157 2.47 1.26 -7.56
CA ALA A 157 2.57 1.51 -6.13
C ALA A 157 2.73 3.01 -5.85
N TYR A 158 3.77 3.62 -6.43
CA TYR A 158 4.14 5.03 -6.30
C TYR A 158 4.76 5.48 -7.62
N LEU A 159 4.57 6.73 -8.03
CA LEU A 159 5.27 7.31 -9.18
C LEU A 159 6.42 8.19 -8.67
N GLN A 160 7.66 7.89 -9.04
CA GLN A 160 8.76 8.82 -8.85
C GLN A 160 8.73 9.85 -9.98
N ALA A 161 8.88 11.14 -9.64
CA ALA A 161 8.57 12.25 -10.53
C ALA A 161 9.32 12.23 -11.87
N GLY A 162 10.60 11.85 -11.87
CA GLY A 162 11.36 11.66 -13.10
C GLY A 162 11.51 12.93 -13.96
N PHE A 163 11.73 12.75 -15.24
CA PHE A 163 11.80 13.76 -16.33
C PHE A 163 12.91 14.81 -16.19
N VAL A 164 13.19 15.32 -15.02
CA VAL A 164 14.03 16.49 -14.80
C VAL A 164 15.46 16.08 -14.43
N GLY A 165 16.41 16.50 -15.25
CA GLY A 165 17.83 16.37 -14.99
C GLY A 165 18.39 14.96 -15.04
N ALA A 166 19.59 14.78 -14.51
CA ALA A 166 20.27 13.48 -14.48
C ALA A 166 19.43 12.45 -13.72
N TRP A 167 19.29 11.25 -14.27
CA TRP A 167 18.48 10.14 -13.73
C TRP A 167 17.01 10.48 -13.42
N GLY A 168 16.53 11.68 -13.86
CA GLY A 168 15.22 12.18 -13.47
C GLY A 168 15.11 12.57 -11.99
N GLU A 169 16.24 12.92 -11.36
CA GLU A 169 16.32 13.21 -9.92
C GLU A 169 16.15 14.69 -9.56
N TRP A 170 15.76 15.53 -10.50
CA TRP A 170 15.46 16.95 -10.29
C TRP A 170 16.65 17.82 -9.92
N HIS A 171 17.84 17.44 -10.37
CA HIS A 171 19.07 18.26 -10.35
C HIS A 171 19.72 18.26 -11.73
N THR A 172 20.68 19.19 -11.94
CA THR A 172 21.52 19.22 -13.16
C THR A 172 20.70 19.16 -14.46
N SER A 173 19.66 20.02 -14.53
CA SER A 173 18.80 20.14 -15.71
C SER A 173 19.45 21.00 -16.79
N SER A 174 19.56 20.49 -18.02
CA SER A 174 20.05 21.22 -19.19
C SER A 174 19.06 22.29 -19.67
N ASN A 175 17.77 22.13 -19.40
CA ASN A 175 16.69 23.04 -19.80
C ASN A 175 16.17 23.93 -18.66
N LYS A 176 16.91 24.07 -17.56
CA LYS A 176 16.56 24.88 -16.39
C LYS A 176 15.23 24.46 -15.74
N LEU A 177 14.86 23.20 -15.85
CA LEU A 177 13.59 22.68 -15.31
C LEU A 177 13.54 22.68 -13.78
N THR A 178 14.68 22.85 -13.11
CA THR A 178 14.78 23.04 -11.66
C THR A 178 14.33 24.43 -11.20
N GLN A 179 14.04 25.38 -12.10
CA GLN A 179 13.51 26.68 -11.72
C GLN A 179 12.07 26.58 -11.19
N PRO A 180 11.67 27.41 -10.21
CA PRO A 180 10.40 27.28 -9.50
C PRO A 180 9.16 27.16 -10.40
N ALA A 181 9.07 27.99 -11.44
CA ALA A 181 7.93 27.98 -12.36
C ALA A 181 7.83 26.68 -13.17
N ALA A 182 8.95 26.15 -13.68
CA ALA A 182 8.99 24.90 -14.42
C ALA A 182 8.64 23.72 -13.51
N ARG A 183 9.24 23.67 -12.30
CA ARG A 183 8.94 22.62 -11.30
C ARG A 183 7.46 22.55 -10.95
N MET A 184 6.80 23.70 -10.78
CA MET A 184 5.36 23.74 -10.47
C MET A 184 4.54 23.16 -11.62
N ARG A 185 4.81 23.55 -12.86
CA ARG A 185 4.07 23.06 -14.04
C ARG A 185 4.24 21.54 -14.21
N ILE A 186 5.46 21.02 -14.03
CA ILE A 186 5.72 19.57 -14.15
C ILE A 186 5.04 18.82 -13.01
N ARG A 187 5.14 19.30 -11.75
CA ARG A 187 4.44 18.72 -10.60
C ARG A 187 2.93 18.62 -10.85
N ASP A 188 2.32 19.72 -11.30
CA ASP A 188 0.88 19.78 -11.49
C ASP A 188 0.42 18.86 -12.62
N ALA A 189 1.19 18.77 -13.70
CA ALA A 189 0.95 17.84 -14.81
C ALA A 189 1.05 16.37 -14.35
N LEU A 190 2.05 16.01 -13.51
CA LEU A 190 2.20 14.66 -12.97
C LEU A 190 1.06 14.30 -12.03
N LEU A 191 0.63 15.22 -11.15
CA LEU A 191 -0.50 15.00 -10.26
C LEU A 191 -1.83 14.87 -11.01
N ASP A 192 -1.99 15.57 -12.12
CA ASP A 192 -3.15 15.45 -13.02
C ASP A 192 -3.12 14.13 -13.83
N ALA A 193 -1.92 13.63 -14.15
CA ALA A 193 -1.77 12.35 -14.85
C ALA A 193 -2.00 11.13 -13.95
N LEU A 194 -1.89 11.28 -12.64
CA LEU A 194 -2.10 10.21 -11.67
C LEU A 194 -3.53 10.24 -11.11
N PRO A 195 -4.20 9.08 -10.95
CA PRO A 195 -5.42 8.98 -10.16
C PRO A 195 -5.24 9.57 -8.76
N ALA A 196 -6.32 10.15 -8.23
CA ALA A 196 -6.30 10.92 -6.98
C ALA A 196 -5.85 10.12 -5.74
N ASP A 197 -5.94 8.81 -5.80
CA ASP A 197 -5.54 7.89 -4.74
C ASP A 197 -4.11 7.33 -4.89
N ARG A 198 -3.33 7.85 -5.84
CA ARG A 198 -1.92 7.48 -6.05
C ARG A 198 -0.99 8.62 -5.64
N PHE A 199 0.24 8.25 -5.30
CA PHE A 199 1.26 9.16 -4.78
C PHE A 199 2.35 9.42 -5.80
N LEU A 200 2.74 10.70 -5.88
CA LEU A 200 3.95 11.18 -6.52
C LEU A 200 5.08 11.23 -5.48
N GLN A 201 6.33 10.99 -5.87
CA GLN A 201 7.49 11.16 -4.99
C GLN A 201 8.53 12.05 -5.65
N LEU A 202 9.12 12.93 -4.86
CA LEU A 202 10.16 13.87 -5.28
C LEU A 202 11.45 13.61 -4.49
N ARG A 203 12.59 13.95 -5.12
CA ARG A 203 13.93 13.73 -4.55
C ARG A 203 14.29 14.74 -3.47
N TYR A 204 13.89 16.04 -3.64
CA TYR A 204 14.40 17.15 -2.84
C TYR A 204 13.34 17.75 -1.91
N PRO A 205 13.49 17.58 -0.58
CA PRO A 205 12.60 18.18 0.41
C PRO A 205 12.44 19.71 0.30
N PRO A 206 13.49 20.52 -0.01
CA PRO A 206 13.33 21.95 -0.20
C PRO A 206 12.29 22.35 -1.25
N TYR A 207 12.09 21.54 -2.29
CA TYR A 207 11.08 21.82 -3.31
C TYR A 207 9.67 21.61 -2.77
N LEU A 208 9.49 20.58 -1.94
CA LEU A 208 8.22 20.33 -1.25
C LEU A 208 7.91 21.43 -0.24
N MET A 209 8.90 21.83 0.55
CA MET A 209 8.77 22.90 1.54
C MET A 209 8.46 24.27 0.89
N ALA A 210 8.97 24.51 -0.32
CA ALA A 210 8.63 25.73 -1.08
C ALA A 210 7.16 25.75 -1.52
N TRP A 211 6.52 24.59 -1.75
CA TRP A 211 5.10 24.47 -2.12
C TRP A 211 4.17 24.33 -0.92
N ALA A 212 4.63 23.67 0.14
CA ALA A 212 3.91 23.46 1.37
C ALA A 212 4.90 23.59 2.55
N PRO A 213 5.08 24.78 3.12
CA PRO A 213 6.08 25.02 4.18
C PRO A 213 5.88 24.20 5.45
N GLN A 214 4.66 23.68 5.65
CA GLN A 214 4.33 22.72 6.70
C GLN A 214 3.89 21.41 6.06
N ALA A 215 4.29 20.30 6.66
CA ALA A 215 3.84 18.98 6.21
C ALA A 215 2.30 18.90 6.29
N PRO A 216 1.64 18.38 5.24
CA PRO A 216 0.19 18.25 5.19
C PRO A 216 -0.30 17.26 6.26
N ARG A 217 -1.61 17.30 6.53
CA ARG A 217 -2.27 16.28 7.35
C ARG A 217 -2.83 15.17 6.48
N TRP A 218 -3.00 14.01 7.06
CA TRP A 218 -3.62 12.89 6.37
C TRP A 218 -5.00 13.26 5.82
N ARG A 219 -5.17 13.15 4.48
CA ARG A 219 -6.43 13.42 3.79
C ARG A 219 -6.99 14.85 4.02
N ASP A 220 -6.12 15.84 4.15
CA ASP A 220 -6.55 17.25 4.27
C ASP A 220 -7.09 17.84 2.96
N GLY A 221 -7.11 17.06 1.87
CA GLY A 221 -7.57 17.47 0.55
C GLY A 221 -6.54 18.26 -0.26
N SER A 222 -5.36 18.55 0.31
CA SER A 222 -4.30 19.26 -0.41
C SER A 222 -3.57 18.33 -1.37
N THR A 223 -3.06 18.89 -2.47
CA THR A 223 -2.18 18.16 -3.39
C THR A 223 -0.88 17.75 -2.72
N ALA A 224 -0.41 18.52 -1.74
CA ALA A 224 0.79 18.21 -0.96
C ALA A 224 0.69 16.86 -0.21
N ALA A 225 -0.51 16.48 0.25
CA ALA A 225 -0.75 15.20 0.91
C ALA A 225 -0.59 13.97 -0.02
N ARG A 226 -0.46 14.21 -1.33
CA ARG A 226 -0.20 13.17 -2.35
C ARG A 226 1.25 13.10 -2.79
N ILE A 227 2.15 13.89 -2.19
CA ILE A 227 3.54 13.97 -2.62
C ILE A 227 4.44 13.51 -1.48
N GLY A 228 5.11 12.37 -1.67
CA GLY A 228 6.12 11.82 -0.77
C GLY A 228 7.55 12.13 -1.22
N VAL A 229 8.50 11.45 -0.62
CA VAL A 229 9.93 11.59 -0.94
C VAL A 229 10.51 10.25 -1.34
N HIS A 230 11.31 10.24 -2.42
CA HIS A 230 12.27 9.19 -2.66
C HIS A 230 13.68 9.73 -2.42
N ASN A 231 14.45 9.04 -1.59
CA ASN A 231 15.82 9.42 -1.25
C ASN A 231 16.78 8.40 -1.86
N ASP A 232 17.44 8.78 -2.95
CA ASP A 232 18.27 7.85 -3.71
C ASP A 232 19.72 7.77 -3.19
N CYS A 233 19.98 8.40 -2.03
CA CYS A 233 21.23 8.30 -1.27
C CYS A 233 20.99 8.18 0.24
N PHE A 234 19.92 7.52 0.63
CA PHE A 234 19.56 7.36 2.03
C PHE A 234 20.73 6.78 2.85
N LEU A 235 21.07 7.44 3.95
CA LEU A 235 22.14 7.11 4.88
C LEU A 235 23.58 7.30 4.33
N ALA A 236 23.77 7.73 3.09
CA ALA A 236 25.09 7.75 2.46
C ALA A 236 26.05 8.81 3.04
N SER A 237 25.51 9.92 3.53
CA SER A 237 26.29 10.98 4.20
C SER A 237 25.37 11.78 5.14
N ASN A 238 25.93 12.80 5.81
CA ASN A 238 25.12 13.71 6.64
C ASN A 238 24.00 14.39 5.86
N THR A 239 24.21 14.67 4.58
CA THR A 239 23.24 15.32 3.68
C THR A 239 22.52 14.34 2.76
N ASP A 240 22.78 13.03 2.87
CA ASP A 240 22.35 12.01 1.90
C ASP A 240 22.73 12.45 0.47
N VAL A 241 24.01 12.77 0.29
CA VAL A 241 24.63 13.25 -0.96
C VAL A 241 23.79 14.36 -1.62
N GLY A 242 23.52 15.42 -0.87
CA GLY A 242 22.82 16.62 -1.33
C GLY A 242 21.28 16.51 -1.38
N THR A 243 20.69 15.44 -0.84
CA THR A 243 19.22 15.40 -0.60
C THR A 243 18.81 16.50 0.38
N TYR A 244 19.61 16.70 1.40
CA TYR A 244 19.45 17.71 2.44
C TYR A 244 20.54 18.76 2.37
N SER A 245 20.28 19.92 2.97
CA SER A 245 21.21 21.07 3.00
C SER A 245 22.52 20.77 3.73
N GLU A 246 23.61 21.39 3.28
CA GLU A 246 24.90 21.40 3.99
C GLU A 246 24.82 22.20 5.30
N ASP A 247 23.99 23.25 5.38
CA ASP A 247 23.73 23.97 6.62
C ASP A 247 22.98 23.10 7.64
N ALA A 248 23.59 22.89 8.80
CA ALA A 248 23.08 21.93 9.80
C ALA A 248 21.68 22.31 10.35
N ALA A 249 21.36 23.60 10.48
CA ALA A 249 20.08 24.05 10.99
C ALA A 249 18.98 23.86 9.93
N THR A 250 19.28 24.16 8.67
CA THR A 250 18.38 23.92 7.52
C THR A 250 18.18 22.43 7.32
N ARG A 251 19.23 21.63 7.30
CA ARG A 251 19.16 20.17 7.20
C ARG A 251 18.24 19.55 8.26
N ARG A 252 18.33 20.04 9.51
CA ARG A 252 17.43 19.57 10.57
C ARG A 252 15.98 19.87 10.26
N ARG A 253 15.65 21.11 9.84
CA ARG A 253 14.29 21.48 9.44
C ARG A 253 13.76 20.64 8.28
N GLU A 254 14.59 20.38 7.28
CA GLU A 254 14.25 19.54 6.14
C GLU A 254 13.97 18.09 6.56
N ARG A 255 14.79 17.54 7.45
CA ARG A 255 14.61 16.18 7.98
C ARG A 255 13.34 16.08 8.86
N ASP A 256 13.09 17.08 9.71
CA ASP A 256 11.88 17.13 10.53
C ASP A 256 10.62 17.23 9.65
N TYR A 257 10.69 18.02 8.57
CA TYR A 257 9.61 18.10 7.58
C TYR A 257 9.34 16.75 6.91
N VAL A 258 10.38 16.05 6.45
CA VAL A 258 10.24 14.73 5.81
C VAL A 258 9.69 13.70 6.81
N ALA A 259 10.15 13.71 8.05
CA ALA A 259 9.62 12.83 9.09
C ALA A 259 8.12 13.07 9.35
N ALA A 260 7.67 14.33 9.37
CA ALA A 260 6.26 14.66 9.49
C ALA A 260 5.46 14.26 8.23
N LEU A 261 6.03 14.50 7.03
CA LEU A 261 5.42 14.14 5.75
C LEU A 261 5.24 12.63 5.59
N SER A 262 6.20 11.82 6.05
CA SER A 262 6.15 10.35 5.96
C SER A 262 4.99 9.72 6.75
N ALA A 263 4.37 10.46 7.66
CA ALA A 263 3.14 10.04 8.30
C ALA A 263 1.92 10.07 7.35
N VAL A 264 1.98 10.77 6.22
CA VAL A 264 0.86 10.95 5.29
C VAL A 264 1.15 10.53 3.86
N ALA A 265 2.42 10.51 3.44
CA ALA A 265 2.85 10.14 2.09
C ALA A 265 4.08 9.21 2.16
N PRO A 266 4.28 8.32 1.17
CA PRO A 266 5.34 7.31 1.21
C PRO A 266 6.74 7.92 1.17
N PHE A 267 7.63 7.37 1.99
CA PHE A 267 9.07 7.60 1.95
C PHE A 267 9.79 6.30 1.57
N GLY A 268 10.73 6.37 0.63
CA GLY A 268 11.53 5.23 0.19
C GLY A 268 12.69 5.69 -0.67
N GLY A 269 13.33 4.78 -1.41
CA GLY A 269 14.45 5.10 -2.30
C GLY A 269 15.52 4.04 -2.27
N GLU A 270 16.78 4.47 -2.22
CA GLU A 270 17.95 3.59 -2.18
C GLU A 270 19.09 4.19 -1.36
N THR A 271 20.05 3.35 -0.98
CA THR A 271 21.37 3.81 -0.52
C THR A 271 22.24 4.08 -1.75
N CYS A 272 23.30 4.87 -1.61
CA CYS A 272 24.21 5.12 -2.72
C CYS A 272 25.69 5.08 -2.28
N ASN A 273 26.61 5.21 -3.27
CA ASN A 273 28.02 5.41 -2.98
C ASN A 273 28.23 6.79 -2.32
N PRO A 274 28.79 6.88 -1.11
CA PRO A 274 29.03 8.15 -0.44
C PRO A 274 30.20 8.97 -1.03
N ALA A 275 30.94 8.43 -1.99
CA ALA A 275 32.18 9.04 -2.50
C ALA A 275 31.98 10.46 -3.07
N ASP A 276 30.78 10.79 -3.56
CA ASP A 276 30.46 12.10 -4.13
C ASP A 276 29.99 13.12 -3.08
N ALA A 277 29.88 12.74 -1.82
CA ALA A 277 29.49 13.64 -0.75
C ALA A 277 30.65 14.56 -0.34
N VAL A 278 30.35 15.80 0.08
CA VAL A 278 31.31 16.72 0.70
C VAL A 278 31.88 16.11 2.00
N ASP A 279 31.01 15.45 2.78
CA ASP A 279 31.38 14.63 3.94
C ASP A 279 30.94 13.18 3.69
N PRO A 280 31.84 12.32 3.16
CA PRO A 280 31.51 10.94 2.80
C PRO A 280 31.42 10.01 4.01
N THR A 281 30.92 10.49 5.14
CA THR A 281 30.72 9.69 6.36
C THR A 281 29.31 9.04 6.34
N PRO A 282 29.19 7.76 5.96
CA PRO A 282 27.90 7.08 5.90
C PRO A 282 27.39 6.74 7.31
N ARG A 283 26.07 6.80 7.46
CA ARG A 283 25.36 6.29 8.62
C ARG A 283 24.91 4.85 8.35
N GLY A 284 25.89 3.94 8.25
CA GLY A 284 25.70 2.58 7.73
C GLY A 284 25.48 1.50 8.78
N ASP A 285 25.41 1.83 10.07
CA ASP A 285 25.24 0.84 11.14
C ASP A 285 23.79 0.43 11.35
N CYS A 286 23.58 -0.71 12.00
CA CYS A 286 22.25 -1.17 12.42
C CYS A 286 21.51 -0.11 13.25
N ALA A 287 22.22 0.58 14.16
CA ALA A 287 21.63 1.66 14.95
C ALA A 287 21.06 2.79 14.08
N ASP A 288 21.72 3.10 12.98
CA ASP A 288 21.30 4.16 12.06
C ASP A 288 20.07 3.79 11.27
N ILE A 289 20.09 2.65 10.56
CA ILE A 289 18.95 2.23 9.74
C ILE A 289 17.70 1.95 10.61
N LEU A 290 17.84 1.36 11.79
CA LEU A 290 16.71 1.10 12.68
C LEU A 290 16.12 2.39 13.25
N ARG A 291 16.95 3.39 13.54
CA ARG A 291 16.51 4.71 13.99
C ARG A 291 15.85 5.50 12.87
N GLU A 292 16.56 5.66 11.74
CA GLU A 292 16.11 6.54 10.64
C GLU A 292 15.02 5.88 9.79
N GLY A 293 15.05 4.57 9.63
CA GLY A 293 13.95 3.82 8.99
C GLY A 293 12.62 4.04 9.71
N ARG A 294 12.64 4.02 11.05
CA ARG A 294 11.46 4.34 11.86
C ARG A 294 11.10 5.82 11.82
N GLN A 295 12.09 6.71 11.91
CA GLN A 295 11.90 8.17 11.90
C GLN A 295 11.21 8.64 10.62
N PHE A 296 11.63 8.12 9.48
CA PHE A 296 11.12 8.50 8.15
C PHE A 296 10.03 7.58 7.62
N GLY A 297 9.53 6.63 8.42
CA GLY A 297 8.52 5.70 7.95
C GLY A 297 8.94 4.97 6.67
N LEU A 298 10.21 4.47 6.63
CA LEU A 298 10.77 3.84 5.44
C LEU A 298 9.85 2.73 4.92
N THR A 299 9.28 2.95 3.74
CA THR A 299 8.27 2.08 3.14
C THR A 299 8.91 1.01 2.26
N TYR A 300 9.92 1.40 1.49
CA TYR A 300 10.64 0.51 0.57
C TYR A 300 12.08 0.96 0.37
N LEU A 301 12.97 0.02 0.00
CA LEU A 301 14.38 0.29 -0.26
C LEU A 301 14.92 -0.66 -1.35
N ASN A 302 15.86 -0.17 -2.17
CA ASN A 302 16.56 -0.99 -3.17
C ASN A 302 17.39 -2.08 -2.50
N ASP A 303 17.17 -3.36 -2.87
CA ASP A 303 17.93 -4.49 -2.31
C ASP A 303 19.32 -4.67 -2.96
N THR A 304 19.57 -4.06 -4.10
CA THR A 304 20.79 -4.30 -4.87
C THR A 304 21.81 -3.16 -4.82
N TYR A 305 21.40 -1.96 -4.47
CA TYR A 305 22.25 -0.77 -4.46
C TYR A 305 22.12 -0.03 -3.11
N TYR A 306 23.16 0.36 -2.37
CA TYR A 306 24.59 0.09 -2.50
C TYR A 306 24.99 -0.97 -1.47
N ARG A 307 24.90 -2.24 -1.84
CA ARG A 307 24.94 -3.37 -0.88
C ARG A 307 26.19 -3.43 -0.04
N LYS A 308 27.39 -3.26 -0.64
CA LYS A 308 28.65 -3.55 0.03
C LYS A 308 28.88 -2.70 1.28
N LEU A 309 28.28 -1.51 1.36
CA LEU A 309 28.46 -0.60 2.50
C LEU A 309 27.28 -0.64 3.49
N PHE A 310 26.05 -0.96 3.01
CA PHE A 310 24.84 -0.91 3.83
C PHE A 310 24.28 -2.31 4.11
N HIS A 311 23.67 -2.96 3.16
CA HIS A 311 23.00 -4.24 3.37
C HIS A 311 23.93 -5.34 3.90
N THR A 312 25.15 -5.44 3.39
CA THR A 312 26.15 -6.42 3.86
C THR A 312 26.56 -6.13 5.31
N ARG A 313 26.67 -4.84 5.66
CA ARG A 313 26.97 -4.42 7.04
C ARG A 313 25.81 -4.70 7.99
N TRP A 314 24.56 -4.41 7.59
CA TRP A 314 23.38 -4.76 8.37
C TRP A 314 23.24 -6.26 8.57
N GLN A 315 23.59 -7.05 7.56
CA GLN A 315 23.65 -8.51 7.66
C GLN A 315 24.71 -8.95 8.66
N ALA A 316 25.92 -8.43 8.56
CA ALA A 316 27.04 -8.74 9.45
C ALA A 316 26.77 -8.35 10.92
N GLN A 317 26.04 -7.24 11.13
CA GLN A 317 25.62 -6.77 12.46
C GLN A 317 24.32 -7.44 12.96
N GLY A 318 23.65 -8.25 12.13
CA GLY A 318 22.48 -9.06 12.52
C GLY A 318 21.12 -8.37 12.44
N CYS A 319 21.00 -7.14 11.91
CA CYS A 319 19.73 -6.43 11.85
C CYS A 319 19.00 -6.47 10.49
N LEU A 320 19.59 -7.00 9.43
CA LEU A 320 18.98 -6.96 8.09
C LEU A 320 17.57 -7.60 8.08
N ALA A 321 17.37 -8.70 8.80
CA ALA A 321 16.05 -9.33 8.90
C ALA A 321 15.02 -8.41 9.57
N GLU A 322 15.42 -7.66 10.61
CA GLU A 322 14.56 -6.68 11.27
C GLU A 322 14.24 -5.50 10.33
N VAL A 323 15.21 -5.00 9.57
CA VAL A 323 15.00 -3.96 8.55
C VAL A 323 13.95 -4.42 7.53
N ARG A 324 14.11 -5.61 6.95
CA ARG A 324 13.20 -6.18 5.95
C ARG A 324 11.77 -6.33 6.48
N ARG A 325 11.59 -6.91 7.67
CA ARG A 325 10.24 -7.09 8.23
C ARG A 325 9.58 -5.79 8.67
N SER A 326 10.35 -4.76 9.02
CA SER A 326 9.82 -3.50 9.58
C SER A 326 9.49 -2.44 8.53
N MET A 327 10.12 -2.46 7.34
CA MET A 327 9.80 -1.50 6.27
C MET A 327 8.32 -1.54 5.90
N GLY A 328 7.72 -0.35 5.69
CA GLY A 328 6.32 -0.20 5.35
C GLY A 328 5.38 -0.64 6.48
N TYR A 329 4.18 -1.06 6.13
CA TYR A 329 3.21 -1.58 7.09
C TYR A 329 3.48 -3.05 7.44
N ARG A 330 3.14 -3.44 8.68
CA ARG A 330 3.18 -4.82 9.14
C ARG A 330 2.04 -5.04 10.12
N PHE A 331 0.94 -5.62 9.66
CA PHE A 331 -0.25 -5.83 10.47
C PHE A 331 -0.17 -7.14 11.22
N GLU A 332 -0.34 -7.08 12.54
CA GLU A 332 -0.38 -8.21 13.46
C GLU A 332 -1.76 -8.26 14.10
N LEU A 333 -2.53 -9.29 13.79
CA LEU A 333 -3.81 -9.53 14.44
C LEU A 333 -3.55 -9.93 15.90
N SER A 334 -4.32 -9.38 16.84
CA SER A 334 -4.25 -9.73 18.26
C SER A 334 -5.45 -10.57 18.68
N THR A 335 -6.67 -10.06 18.41
CA THR A 335 -7.91 -10.77 18.74
C THR A 335 -8.97 -10.54 17.66
N LEU A 336 -9.83 -11.53 17.47
CA LEU A 336 -11.05 -11.44 16.71
C LEU A 336 -12.22 -11.91 17.56
N ARG A 337 -13.29 -11.11 17.62
CA ARG A 337 -14.58 -11.48 18.22
C ARG A 337 -15.67 -11.33 17.17
N HIS A 338 -16.56 -12.30 17.09
CA HIS A 338 -17.70 -12.22 16.17
C HIS A 338 -18.92 -12.97 16.71
N SER A 339 -20.10 -12.68 16.18
CA SER A 339 -21.32 -13.44 16.47
C SER A 339 -21.11 -14.91 16.13
N SER A 340 -21.49 -15.83 17.01
CA SER A 340 -21.40 -17.29 16.78
C SER A 340 -22.42 -17.79 15.75
N THR A 341 -23.57 -17.08 15.65
CA THR A 341 -24.69 -17.43 14.80
C THR A 341 -25.30 -16.20 14.17
N VAL A 342 -25.66 -16.27 12.86
CA VAL A 342 -26.33 -15.21 12.11
C VAL A 342 -27.31 -15.85 11.14
N ALA A 343 -28.50 -15.32 10.96
CA ALA A 343 -29.43 -15.80 9.94
C ALA A 343 -29.07 -15.24 8.55
N ALA A 344 -29.37 -15.98 7.49
CA ALA A 344 -29.21 -15.48 6.13
C ALA A 344 -30.06 -14.22 5.91
N GLY A 345 -29.45 -13.15 5.40
CA GLY A 345 -30.07 -11.82 5.25
C GLY A 345 -29.93 -10.89 6.45
N GLU A 346 -29.38 -11.36 7.57
CA GLU A 346 -29.16 -10.57 8.79
C GLU A 346 -27.70 -10.18 8.96
N SER A 347 -27.43 -9.30 9.95
CA SER A 347 -26.08 -8.84 10.27
C SER A 347 -25.53 -9.48 11.53
N GLY A 348 -24.25 -9.85 11.46
CA GLY A 348 -23.43 -10.24 12.61
C GLY A 348 -22.49 -9.11 13.02
N LYS A 349 -22.05 -9.13 14.28
CA LYS A 349 -21.05 -8.20 14.83
C LYS A 349 -19.65 -8.77 14.71
N LEU A 350 -18.68 -7.90 14.48
CA LEU A 350 -17.27 -8.24 14.44
C LEU A 350 -16.45 -7.17 15.16
N VAL A 351 -15.53 -7.58 16.00
CA VAL A 351 -14.52 -6.73 16.62
C VAL A 351 -13.15 -7.31 16.33
N LEU A 352 -12.30 -6.53 15.68
CA LEU A 352 -10.92 -6.88 15.35
C LEU A 352 -9.98 -5.98 16.17
N THR A 353 -9.03 -6.58 16.88
CA THR A 353 -7.89 -5.87 17.48
C THR A 353 -6.62 -6.30 16.76
N LEU A 354 -5.81 -5.31 16.38
CA LEU A 354 -4.56 -5.51 15.65
C LEU A 354 -3.54 -4.44 16.00
N ARG A 355 -2.29 -4.66 15.64
CA ARG A 355 -1.20 -3.68 15.71
C ARG A 355 -0.54 -3.55 14.34
N ASN A 356 -0.10 -2.34 13.98
CA ASN A 356 0.85 -2.14 12.91
C ASN A 356 2.26 -2.02 13.53
N SER A 357 3.05 -3.08 13.43
CA SER A 357 4.43 -3.11 13.94
C SER A 357 5.46 -2.65 12.91
N GLY A 358 5.03 -2.30 11.70
CA GLY A 358 5.87 -1.71 10.66
C GLY A 358 6.23 -0.25 10.94
N TRP A 359 7.10 0.30 10.09
CA TRP A 359 7.56 1.69 10.21
C TRP A 359 6.63 2.70 9.53
N ALA A 360 5.76 2.25 8.61
CA ALA A 360 4.82 3.12 7.89
C ALA A 360 3.38 2.57 7.94
N ARG A 361 2.44 3.39 7.52
CA ARG A 361 1.08 2.95 7.21
C ARG A 361 0.98 2.30 5.84
N ALA A 362 -0.13 1.64 5.52
CA ALA A 362 -0.52 1.41 4.15
C ALA A 362 -0.97 2.74 3.52
N PHE A 363 -0.52 3.05 2.32
CA PHE A 363 -0.85 4.32 1.66
C PHE A 363 -1.97 4.15 0.62
N ASN A 364 -1.91 3.12 -0.21
CA ASN A 364 -2.90 2.85 -1.24
C ASN A 364 -4.16 2.18 -0.67
N PRO A 365 -5.33 2.37 -1.29
CA PRO A 365 -6.59 1.77 -0.83
C PRO A 365 -6.51 0.24 -0.74
N ARG A 366 -7.11 -0.32 0.33
CA ARG A 366 -7.28 -1.76 0.52
C ARG A 366 -8.62 -2.07 1.15
N GLY A 367 -9.22 -3.17 0.72
CA GLY A 367 -10.40 -3.71 1.37
C GLY A 367 -10.06 -4.50 2.64
N VAL A 368 -11.07 -4.67 3.48
CA VAL A 368 -11.08 -5.71 4.54
C VAL A 368 -12.33 -6.54 4.34
N HIS A 369 -12.17 -7.86 4.24
CA HIS A 369 -13.28 -8.77 3.97
C HIS A 369 -13.31 -9.90 5.00
N VAL A 370 -14.52 -10.28 5.41
CA VAL A 370 -14.76 -11.60 6.00
C VAL A 370 -15.08 -12.56 4.86
N LEU A 371 -14.40 -13.70 4.85
CA LEU A 371 -14.74 -14.82 3.98
C LEU A 371 -15.35 -15.92 4.86
N LEU A 372 -16.54 -16.36 4.49
CA LEU A 372 -17.23 -17.49 5.11
C LEU A 372 -17.11 -18.70 4.18
N ARG A 373 -16.30 -19.69 4.58
CA ARG A 373 -16.11 -20.93 3.82
C ARG A 373 -16.97 -22.03 4.41
N HIS A 374 -17.94 -22.50 3.62
CA HIS A 374 -18.87 -23.56 4.04
C HIS A 374 -18.13 -24.87 4.32
N GLY A 375 -18.29 -25.43 5.52
CA GLY A 375 -17.52 -26.58 5.99
C GLY A 375 -17.67 -27.84 5.15
N ALA A 376 -18.87 -28.12 4.62
CA ALA A 376 -19.12 -29.32 3.83
C ALA A 376 -18.83 -29.18 2.34
N THR A 377 -19.08 -27.97 1.75
CA THR A 377 -18.97 -27.77 0.29
C THR A 377 -17.72 -27.03 -0.14
N GLY A 378 -17.08 -26.33 0.80
CA GLY A 378 -15.96 -25.42 0.52
C GLY A 378 -16.36 -24.13 -0.22
N ALA A 379 -17.64 -23.90 -0.48
CA ALA A 379 -18.11 -22.67 -1.10
C ALA A 379 -17.81 -21.46 -0.22
N VAL A 380 -17.38 -20.34 -0.83
CA VAL A 380 -16.95 -19.16 -0.12
C VAL A 380 -17.90 -17.99 -0.39
N VAL A 381 -18.42 -17.40 0.67
CA VAL A 381 -19.15 -16.12 0.66
C VAL A 381 -18.19 -15.02 1.08
N ARG A 382 -18.01 -14.00 0.24
CA ARG A 382 -17.13 -12.85 0.50
C ARG A 382 -17.96 -11.65 0.94
N ILE A 383 -17.66 -11.10 2.11
CA ILE A 383 -18.40 -9.96 2.70
C ILE A 383 -17.40 -8.83 2.95
N ALA A 384 -17.58 -7.71 2.26
CA ALA A 384 -16.76 -6.52 2.46
C ALA A 384 -17.13 -5.78 3.75
N LEU A 385 -16.13 -5.41 4.52
CA LEU A 385 -16.27 -4.57 5.71
C LEU A 385 -15.98 -3.11 5.32
N ALA A 386 -16.92 -2.46 4.62
CA ALA A 386 -16.71 -1.16 3.97
C ALA A 386 -16.38 0.00 4.94
N SER A 387 -16.70 -0.13 6.22
CA SER A 387 -16.39 0.86 7.26
C SER A 387 -14.93 0.81 7.72
N ILE A 388 -14.14 -0.20 7.31
CA ILE A 388 -12.77 -0.39 7.75
C ILE A 388 -11.80 0.07 6.66
N ASP A 389 -10.89 0.96 7.03
CA ASP A 389 -9.81 1.42 6.15
C ASP A 389 -8.44 1.10 6.78
N PRO A 390 -7.70 0.11 6.26
CA PRO A 390 -6.38 -0.26 6.78
C PRO A 390 -5.34 0.87 6.79
N ARG A 391 -5.56 1.92 5.99
CA ARG A 391 -4.69 3.10 5.95
C ARG A 391 -4.76 3.92 7.25
N THR A 392 -5.75 3.68 8.11
CA THR A 392 -5.86 4.30 9.44
C THR A 392 -5.10 3.54 10.54
N TRP A 393 -4.55 2.37 10.25
CA TRP A 393 -3.78 1.58 11.20
C TRP A 393 -2.34 2.09 11.26
N LEU A 394 -2.10 3.01 12.20
CA LEU A 394 -0.85 3.75 12.28
C LEU A 394 0.31 2.91 12.80
N PRO A 395 1.55 3.16 12.34
CA PRO A 395 2.74 2.47 12.82
C PRO A 395 2.92 2.62 14.33
N GLY A 396 3.36 1.55 14.98
CA GLY A 396 3.58 1.50 16.42
C GLY A 396 2.31 1.46 17.28
N SER A 397 1.11 1.56 16.68
CA SER A 397 -0.16 1.69 17.39
C SER A 397 -0.99 0.40 17.31
N ALA A 398 -1.74 0.12 18.38
CA ALA A 398 -2.83 -0.84 18.37
C ALA A 398 -4.12 -0.16 17.88
N SER A 399 -4.89 -0.89 17.09
CA SER A 399 -6.19 -0.46 16.58
C SER A 399 -7.25 -1.47 17.03
N ARG A 400 -8.39 -0.96 17.50
CA ARG A 400 -9.59 -1.77 17.76
C ARG A 400 -10.70 -1.27 16.83
N VAL A 401 -11.18 -2.15 15.98
CA VAL A 401 -12.21 -1.87 15.00
C VAL A 401 -13.45 -2.68 15.33
N SER A 402 -14.60 -2.00 15.46
CA SER A 402 -15.90 -2.65 15.66
C SER A 402 -16.79 -2.35 14.47
N THR A 403 -17.37 -3.38 13.87
CA THR A 403 -18.21 -3.26 12.69
C THR A 403 -19.28 -4.35 12.67
N GLU A 404 -20.23 -4.22 11.76
CA GLU A 404 -21.17 -5.26 11.39
C GLU A 404 -20.85 -5.80 10.00
N PHE A 405 -21.20 -7.08 9.77
CA PHE A 405 -21.13 -7.71 8.47
C PHE A 405 -22.50 -8.32 8.13
N ALA A 406 -23.00 -8.06 6.94
CA ALA A 406 -24.29 -8.56 6.49
C ALA A 406 -24.12 -9.89 5.74
N VAL A 407 -24.74 -10.95 6.22
CA VAL A 407 -24.78 -12.24 5.51
C VAL A 407 -25.76 -12.11 4.35
N PRO A 408 -25.37 -12.40 3.09
CA PRO A 408 -26.27 -12.27 1.94
C PRO A 408 -27.52 -13.17 2.09
N ARG A 409 -28.66 -12.69 1.63
CA ARG A 409 -29.87 -13.50 1.52
C ARG A 409 -29.61 -14.71 0.62
N GLY A 410 -30.09 -15.88 0.99
CA GLY A 410 -29.88 -17.12 0.24
C GLY A 410 -28.54 -17.80 0.51
N THR A 411 -27.72 -17.29 1.46
CA THR A 411 -26.57 -18.05 1.97
C THR A 411 -27.07 -19.34 2.60
N PRO A 412 -26.59 -20.53 2.16
CA PRO A 412 -27.06 -21.80 2.72
C PRO A 412 -26.82 -21.89 4.24
N ALA A 413 -27.77 -22.53 4.94
CA ALA A 413 -27.58 -22.81 6.36
C ALA A 413 -26.44 -23.83 6.56
N GLY A 414 -25.68 -23.68 7.65
CA GLY A 414 -24.56 -24.56 7.95
C GLY A 414 -23.47 -23.91 8.78
N ALA A 415 -22.39 -24.66 9.02
CA ALA A 415 -21.19 -24.18 9.67
C ALA A 415 -20.20 -23.64 8.64
N TYR A 416 -19.68 -22.45 8.89
CA TYR A 416 -18.73 -21.76 8.03
C TYR A 416 -17.45 -21.44 8.81
N GLU A 417 -16.31 -21.79 8.26
CA GLU A 417 -15.02 -21.27 8.74
C GLU A 417 -14.92 -19.79 8.44
N VAL A 418 -14.42 -19.00 9.38
CA VAL A 418 -14.24 -17.57 9.24
C VAL A 418 -12.78 -17.28 8.83
N LEU A 419 -12.60 -16.56 7.71
CA LEU A 419 -11.30 -16.08 7.27
C LEU A 419 -11.33 -14.55 7.16
N LEU A 420 -10.18 -13.91 7.34
CA LEU A 420 -10.02 -12.47 7.19
C LEU A 420 -9.10 -12.19 6.00
N ALA A 421 -9.57 -11.42 5.01
CA ALA A 421 -8.81 -11.03 3.83
C ALA A 421 -8.62 -9.52 3.76
N LEU A 422 -7.43 -9.10 3.30
CA LEU A 422 -7.10 -7.71 3.02
C LEU A 422 -6.69 -7.58 1.54
N PRO A 423 -7.65 -7.70 0.60
CA PRO A 423 -7.38 -7.66 -0.83
C PRO A 423 -6.89 -6.28 -1.29
N ASP A 424 -6.40 -6.21 -2.52
CA ASP A 424 -6.13 -4.94 -3.18
C ASP A 424 -7.41 -4.11 -3.34
N GLY A 425 -7.28 -2.78 -3.31
CA GLY A 425 -8.41 -1.88 -3.49
C GLY A 425 -8.88 -1.75 -4.93
N ALA A 426 -8.04 -2.10 -5.90
CA ALA A 426 -8.40 -2.11 -7.31
C ALA A 426 -9.23 -3.35 -7.64
N ALA A 427 -10.40 -3.15 -8.27
CA ALA A 427 -11.31 -4.24 -8.63
C ALA A 427 -10.66 -5.30 -9.53
N SER A 428 -9.73 -4.90 -10.39
CA SER A 428 -8.94 -5.78 -11.26
C SER A 428 -8.04 -6.76 -10.50
N LEU A 429 -7.62 -6.41 -9.27
CA LEU A 429 -6.68 -7.18 -8.44
C LEU A 429 -7.32 -7.77 -7.19
N ALA A 430 -8.52 -7.32 -6.80
CA ALA A 430 -9.17 -7.70 -5.55
C ALA A 430 -9.47 -9.21 -5.44
N GLY A 431 -9.56 -9.91 -6.58
CA GLY A 431 -9.74 -11.36 -6.65
C GLY A 431 -8.44 -12.16 -6.66
N ASP A 432 -7.29 -11.53 -6.85
CA ASP A 432 -6.00 -12.19 -6.94
C ASP A 432 -5.32 -12.23 -5.57
N ALA A 433 -5.17 -13.44 -5.02
CA ALA A 433 -4.60 -13.70 -3.71
C ALA A 433 -3.16 -13.13 -3.54
N ARG A 434 -2.39 -13.02 -4.64
CA ARG A 434 -1.02 -12.50 -4.63
C ARG A 434 -0.93 -11.03 -4.23
N TYR A 435 -2.03 -10.27 -4.42
CA TYR A 435 -2.13 -8.86 -4.04
C TYR A 435 -2.79 -8.65 -2.67
N SER A 436 -3.21 -9.73 -2.02
CA SER A 436 -3.77 -9.66 -0.66
C SER A 436 -2.68 -9.52 0.38
N VAL A 437 -2.95 -8.78 1.45
CA VAL A 437 -2.00 -8.60 2.55
C VAL A 437 -2.12 -9.77 3.52
N ARG A 438 -1.03 -10.52 3.69
CA ARG A 438 -0.89 -11.51 4.74
C ARG A 438 -0.55 -10.81 6.06
N PRO A 439 -1.34 -10.99 7.13
CA PRO A 439 -0.97 -10.49 8.45
C PRO A 439 0.26 -11.22 8.99
N ALA A 440 1.02 -10.53 9.84
CA ALA A 440 2.24 -11.05 10.42
C ALA A 440 1.95 -11.94 11.66
N ASN A 441 1.14 -12.96 11.41
CA ASN A 441 0.75 -13.94 12.41
C ASN A 441 1.31 -15.32 12.07
N ALA A 442 1.66 -16.06 13.10
CA ALA A 442 2.12 -17.43 12.96
C ALA A 442 0.96 -18.34 12.50
N ASP A 443 1.27 -19.29 11.63
CA ASP A 443 0.37 -20.40 11.39
C ASP A 443 0.32 -21.30 12.63
N ASP A 444 -0.88 -21.75 13.01
CA ASP A 444 -1.13 -22.67 14.12
C ASP A 444 -2.08 -23.77 13.66
N ALA A 445 -1.53 -24.94 13.34
CA ALA A 445 -2.31 -26.08 12.86
C ALA A 445 -3.29 -26.60 13.91
N ALA A 446 -2.92 -26.55 15.20
CA ALA A 446 -3.76 -27.01 16.31
C ALA A 446 -4.97 -26.09 16.49
N GLY A 447 -4.79 -24.77 16.36
CA GLY A 447 -5.85 -23.76 16.38
C GLY A 447 -6.55 -23.57 15.04
N SER A 448 -6.18 -24.32 14.01
CA SER A 448 -6.69 -24.15 12.61
C SER A 448 -6.49 -22.74 12.06
N GLN A 449 -5.47 -22.02 12.59
CA GLN A 449 -5.11 -20.68 12.13
C GLN A 449 -4.00 -20.76 11.07
N GLY A 450 -3.99 -19.85 10.12
CA GLY A 450 -2.91 -19.77 9.14
C GLY A 450 -3.32 -19.12 7.82
N TRP A 451 -2.32 -18.89 7.00
CA TRP A 451 -2.52 -18.30 5.69
C TRP A 451 -3.13 -19.29 4.69
N ASP A 452 -4.18 -18.88 4.03
CA ASP A 452 -4.81 -19.58 2.92
C ASP A 452 -4.39 -18.88 1.61
N GLU A 453 -3.41 -19.46 0.91
CA GLU A 453 -2.86 -18.89 -0.31
C GLU A 453 -3.89 -18.85 -1.45
N ARG A 454 -4.82 -19.80 -1.49
CA ARG A 454 -5.84 -19.85 -2.54
C ARG A 454 -6.79 -18.66 -2.51
N HIS A 455 -7.15 -18.19 -1.31
CA HIS A 455 -8.12 -17.11 -1.13
C HIS A 455 -7.48 -15.79 -0.75
N GLY A 456 -6.14 -15.77 -0.52
CA GLY A 456 -5.45 -14.57 -0.02
C GLY A 456 -6.02 -14.10 1.31
N ALA A 457 -6.26 -15.03 2.25
CA ALA A 457 -6.93 -14.76 3.50
C ALA A 457 -6.29 -15.52 4.67
N PHE A 458 -6.40 -14.98 5.87
CA PHE A 458 -5.94 -15.64 7.09
C PHE A 458 -7.11 -16.41 7.73
N ARG A 459 -6.97 -17.73 7.91
CA ARG A 459 -7.90 -18.58 8.64
C ARG A 459 -7.85 -18.23 10.11
N THR A 460 -8.97 -17.91 10.70
CA THR A 460 -9.04 -17.43 12.09
C THR A 460 -9.12 -18.54 13.13
N GLY A 461 -9.32 -19.79 12.71
CA GLY A 461 -9.56 -20.92 13.60
C GLY A 461 -10.94 -20.90 14.27
N THR A 462 -11.86 -20.06 13.76
CA THR A 462 -13.22 -19.95 14.31
C THR A 462 -14.27 -20.32 13.28
N ALA A 463 -15.47 -20.61 13.75
CA ALA A 463 -16.62 -20.91 12.91
C ALA A 463 -17.81 -20.01 13.23
N LEU A 464 -18.59 -19.70 12.21
CA LEU A 464 -19.89 -19.04 12.26
C LEU A 464 -20.97 -20.02 11.80
N LYS A 465 -22.09 -20.10 12.50
CA LYS A 465 -23.26 -20.87 12.07
C LYS A 465 -24.23 -19.94 11.35
N ILE A 466 -24.59 -20.27 10.11
CA ILE A 466 -25.68 -19.63 9.38
C ILE A 466 -26.95 -20.42 9.60
N LEU A 467 -28.03 -19.70 9.97
CA LEU A 467 -29.36 -20.28 10.20
C LEU A 467 -30.23 -20.19 8.97
#